data_9340451cb6522819faa61673a561a141
#
_entry.id   9340451cb6522819faa61673a561a141
#
_cell.length_a   1.000
_cell.length_b   1.000
_cell.length_c   1.000
_cell.angle_alpha   90.00
_cell.angle_beta   90.00
_cell.angle_gamma   90.00
#
_symmetry.space_group_name_H-M   'P 1'
#
loop_
_entity.id
_entity.type
_entity.pdbx_description
1 polymer ?
#
loop_
_entity_poly.entity_id
_entity_poly.type
_entity_poly.pdbx_seq_one_letter_code
_entity_poly.pdbx_strand_id
1 'polypeptide(L)'
;MKTLLDVHTHTIASGHAFSSLQEMTMAAKEKGLEILGITEHGPHIPGTCDPIYFRNLHCVPRQLYGIKLMLGAELNILNTQGDIDLDEDYWRILDIRIAGIHSLCWQGGTKEENTQGVINAMRNPFVQIISHPGDGTAELDFEVLMKVSKETHTLLEINNHSMAPIRHKTVAAPNNLELLELAKKYETPVIFGSDAHFSTMIADYSNIMPLVEKAEFPDELVLNYQPEKFMAYLKPTP
;
A
#
# COMPACT_ATOMS: atom_id res chain seq x y z
N MET A 1 8.94 -3.63 -17.76
CA MET A 1 9.07 -5.07 -17.31
C MET A 1 7.71 -5.68 -16.99
N LYS A 2 7.63 -6.99 -16.64
CA LYS A 2 6.36 -7.64 -16.23
C LYS A 2 6.17 -7.44 -14.72
N THR A 3 4.96 -7.07 -14.31
CA THR A 3 4.55 -7.06 -12.90
C THR A 3 4.48 -8.50 -12.37
N LEU A 4 5.09 -8.74 -11.21
CA LEU A 4 5.16 -10.05 -10.56
C LEU A 4 4.53 -10.04 -9.17
N LEU A 5 4.21 -8.88 -8.62
CA LEU A 5 3.52 -8.77 -7.33
C LEU A 5 2.56 -7.58 -7.30
N ASP A 6 1.52 -7.73 -6.47
CA ASP A 6 0.61 -6.66 -6.06
C ASP A 6 0.28 -6.89 -4.59
N VAL A 7 0.58 -5.92 -3.75
CA VAL A 7 0.50 -6.09 -2.28
C VAL A 7 -0.47 -5.12 -1.60
N HIS A 8 -1.30 -4.45 -2.41
CA HIS A 8 -2.38 -3.60 -1.91
C HIS A 8 -3.69 -4.01 -2.59
N THR A 9 -4.40 -4.95 -1.98
CA THR A 9 -5.68 -5.45 -2.48
C THR A 9 -6.63 -5.81 -1.33
N HIS A 10 -7.93 -5.74 -1.61
CA HIS A 10 -9.02 -5.92 -0.64
C HIS A 10 -9.97 -7.02 -1.06
N THR A 11 -10.52 -7.73 -0.08
CA THR A 11 -11.59 -8.71 -0.28
C THR A 11 -12.90 -8.21 0.32
N ILE A 12 -13.95 -9.03 0.21
CA ILE A 12 -15.25 -8.77 0.86
C ILE A 12 -15.12 -8.48 2.36
N ALA A 13 -14.02 -8.87 3.01
CA ALA A 13 -13.77 -8.59 4.42
C ALA A 13 -13.56 -7.10 4.72
N SER A 14 -13.08 -6.31 3.74
CA SER A 14 -12.98 -4.84 3.85
C SER A 14 -14.35 -4.12 3.80
N GLY A 15 -15.45 -4.84 3.61
CA GLY A 15 -16.81 -4.33 3.69
C GLY A 15 -17.32 -3.61 2.44
N HIS A 16 -16.45 -3.10 1.59
CA HIS A 16 -16.80 -2.41 0.34
C HIS A 16 -15.97 -2.88 -0.87
N ALA A 17 -15.32 -4.04 -0.76
CA ALA A 17 -14.78 -4.80 -1.87
C ALA A 17 -15.66 -6.02 -2.18
N PHE A 18 -15.52 -6.64 -3.35
CA PHE A 18 -16.56 -7.51 -3.89
C PHE A 18 -16.07 -8.90 -4.32
N SER A 19 -14.80 -9.23 -4.06
CA SER A 19 -14.25 -10.55 -4.37
C SER A 19 -13.75 -11.25 -3.10
N SER A 20 -13.87 -12.57 -3.08
CA SER A 20 -13.30 -13.41 -2.02
C SER A 20 -11.77 -13.54 -2.18
N LEU A 21 -11.09 -13.96 -1.10
CA LEU A 21 -9.65 -14.25 -1.13
C LEU A 21 -9.29 -15.26 -2.25
N GLN A 22 -10.13 -16.26 -2.48
CA GLN A 22 -9.89 -17.25 -3.53
C GLN A 22 -10.00 -16.64 -4.93
N GLU A 23 -11.02 -15.82 -5.19
CA GLU A 23 -11.17 -15.12 -6.47
C GLU A 23 -10.01 -14.17 -6.74
N MET A 24 -9.58 -13.41 -5.72
CA MET A 24 -8.41 -12.54 -5.81
C MET A 24 -7.15 -13.35 -6.15
N THR A 25 -6.92 -14.48 -5.47
CA THR A 25 -5.76 -15.34 -5.73
C THR A 25 -5.80 -15.99 -7.12
N MET A 26 -6.98 -16.39 -7.58
CA MET A 26 -7.14 -16.94 -8.95
C MET A 26 -6.81 -15.88 -10.00
N ALA A 27 -7.31 -14.66 -9.84
CA ALA A 27 -7.01 -13.56 -10.76
C ALA A 27 -5.51 -13.21 -10.76
N ALA A 28 -4.85 -13.21 -9.59
CA ALA A 28 -3.41 -13.03 -9.50
C ALA A 28 -2.63 -14.10 -10.28
N LYS A 29 -3.06 -15.36 -10.17
CA LYS A 29 -2.49 -16.48 -10.96
C LYS A 29 -2.67 -16.24 -12.45
N GLU A 30 -3.88 -15.90 -12.91
CA GLU A 30 -4.18 -15.67 -14.32
C GLU A 30 -3.35 -14.53 -14.91
N LYS A 31 -3.09 -13.48 -14.10
CA LYS A 31 -2.19 -12.38 -14.46
C LYS A 31 -0.70 -12.73 -14.35
N GLY A 32 -0.38 -13.91 -13.80
CA GLY A 32 0.97 -14.44 -13.67
C GLY A 32 1.81 -13.72 -12.64
N LEU A 33 1.18 -13.30 -11.54
CA LEU A 33 1.88 -12.82 -10.35
C LEU A 33 2.56 -13.99 -9.62
N GLU A 34 3.55 -13.67 -8.81
CA GLU A 34 4.24 -14.57 -7.89
C GLU A 34 3.79 -14.32 -6.44
N ILE A 35 3.52 -13.05 -6.11
CA ILE A 35 3.11 -12.61 -4.77
C ILE A 35 1.81 -11.79 -4.87
N LEU A 36 0.87 -12.09 -3.99
CA LEU A 36 -0.34 -11.29 -3.76
C LEU A 36 -0.43 -10.92 -2.28
N GLY A 37 -0.51 -9.62 -1.99
CA GLY A 37 -0.88 -9.11 -0.67
C GLY A 37 -2.39 -8.96 -0.56
N ILE A 38 -3.00 -9.50 0.49
CA ILE A 38 -4.38 -9.21 0.90
C ILE A 38 -4.27 -8.32 2.13
N THR A 39 -4.60 -7.05 1.98
CA THR A 39 -4.39 -6.00 2.99
C THR A 39 -5.73 -5.33 3.31
N GLU A 40 -6.56 -6.04 4.09
CA GLU A 40 -7.87 -5.55 4.46
C GLU A 40 -7.78 -4.23 5.25
N HIS A 41 -8.78 -3.38 5.10
CA HIS A 41 -8.84 -2.13 5.86
C HIS A 41 -8.85 -2.35 7.37
N GLY A 42 -8.13 -1.50 8.08
CA GLY A 42 -8.11 -1.44 9.53
C GLY A 42 -9.47 -1.07 10.15
N PRO A 43 -9.65 -1.30 11.46
CA PRO A 43 -10.95 -1.29 12.12
C PRO A 43 -11.72 0.05 12.09
N HIS A 44 -11.05 1.17 11.85
CA HIS A 44 -11.72 2.48 11.81
C HIS A 44 -12.42 2.78 10.48
N ILE A 45 -12.23 1.95 9.45
CA ILE A 45 -13.00 2.08 8.20
C ILE A 45 -14.38 1.45 8.39
N PRO A 46 -15.48 2.20 8.20
CA PRO A 46 -16.84 1.68 8.40
C PRO A 46 -17.14 0.47 7.51
N GLY A 47 -17.66 -0.59 8.10
CA GLY A 47 -18.06 -1.80 7.40
C GLY A 47 -16.95 -2.83 7.20
N THR A 48 -15.71 -2.53 7.61
CA THR A 48 -14.61 -3.50 7.59
C THR A 48 -14.81 -4.65 8.58
N CYS A 49 -14.00 -5.67 8.47
CA CYS A 49 -14.02 -6.81 9.36
C CYS A 49 -13.63 -6.46 10.81
N ASP A 50 -14.15 -7.23 11.76
CA ASP A 50 -13.74 -7.14 13.16
C ASP A 50 -12.25 -7.54 13.31
N PRO A 51 -11.49 -6.96 14.26
CA PRO A 51 -10.08 -7.31 14.51
C PRO A 51 -9.79 -8.80 14.67
N ILE A 52 -10.77 -9.60 15.13
CA ILE A 52 -10.62 -11.06 15.22
C ILE A 52 -10.34 -11.72 13.85
N TYR A 53 -10.75 -11.10 12.74
CA TYR A 53 -10.44 -11.56 11.39
C TYR A 53 -8.92 -11.65 11.18
N PHE A 54 -8.19 -10.61 11.56
CA PHE A 54 -6.72 -10.55 11.39
C PHE A 54 -6.03 -11.67 12.19
N ARG A 55 -6.50 -11.96 13.40
CA ARG A 55 -5.99 -13.08 14.19
C ARG A 55 -6.24 -14.42 13.49
N ASN A 56 -7.41 -14.58 12.87
CA ASN A 56 -7.80 -15.83 12.22
C ASN A 56 -7.13 -16.06 10.86
N LEU A 57 -6.39 -15.11 10.32
CA LEU A 57 -5.60 -15.26 9.09
C LEU A 57 -4.57 -16.40 9.16
N HIS A 58 -4.24 -16.90 10.35
CA HIS A 58 -3.40 -18.10 10.51
C HIS A 58 -4.02 -19.36 9.87
N CYS A 59 -5.34 -19.42 9.69
CA CYS A 59 -6.04 -20.52 9.02
C CYS A 59 -5.85 -20.52 7.50
N VAL A 60 -5.40 -19.41 6.91
CA VAL A 60 -5.23 -19.27 5.47
C VAL A 60 -3.83 -19.74 5.06
N PRO A 61 -3.70 -20.65 4.08
CA PRO A 61 -2.40 -21.06 3.59
C PRO A 61 -1.64 -19.89 2.98
N ARG A 62 -0.32 -19.80 3.27
CA ARG A 62 0.55 -18.76 2.69
C ARG A 62 0.97 -19.07 1.25
N GLN A 63 0.48 -20.17 0.69
CA GLN A 63 0.62 -20.49 -0.73
C GLN A 63 -0.67 -21.13 -1.24
N LEU A 64 -1.25 -20.52 -2.26
CA LEU A 64 -2.50 -20.96 -2.86
C LEU A 64 -2.43 -20.79 -4.39
N TYR A 65 -2.81 -21.81 -5.15
CA TYR A 65 -2.77 -21.85 -6.61
C TYR A 65 -1.40 -21.52 -7.24
N GLY A 66 -0.31 -21.69 -6.47
CA GLY A 66 1.04 -21.35 -6.90
C GLY A 66 1.45 -19.89 -6.58
N ILE A 67 0.56 -19.10 -5.99
CA ILE A 67 0.82 -17.71 -5.57
C ILE A 67 1.23 -17.70 -4.09
N LYS A 68 2.30 -16.97 -3.77
CA LYS A 68 2.65 -16.64 -2.39
C LYS A 68 1.69 -15.56 -1.89
N LEU A 69 0.95 -15.87 -0.82
CA LEU A 69 0.08 -14.91 -0.15
C LEU A 69 0.83 -14.20 0.97
N MET A 70 0.69 -12.87 1.01
CA MET A 70 1.07 -12.05 2.14
C MET A 70 -0.22 -11.47 2.75
N LEU A 71 -0.60 -11.99 3.92
CA LEU A 71 -1.86 -11.61 4.57
C LEU A 71 -1.59 -10.49 5.57
N GLY A 72 -2.30 -9.39 5.42
CA GLY A 72 -1.99 -8.17 6.12
C GLY A 72 -3.16 -7.23 6.34
N ALA A 73 -2.84 -6.00 6.64
CA ALA A 73 -3.80 -4.94 6.84
C ALA A 73 -3.34 -3.62 6.19
N GLU A 74 -4.30 -2.87 5.69
CA GLU A 74 -4.14 -1.45 5.44
C GLU A 74 -4.67 -0.68 6.65
N LEU A 75 -3.72 -0.21 7.46
CA LEU A 75 -3.93 0.46 8.73
C LEU A 75 -4.19 1.96 8.53
N ASN A 76 -5.02 2.54 9.38
CA ASN A 76 -5.26 3.97 9.38
C ASN A 76 -4.27 4.68 10.30
N ILE A 77 -3.56 5.71 9.79
CA ILE A 77 -2.81 6.63 10.62
C ILE A 77 -3.83 7.57 11.29
N LEU A 78 -3.82 7.61 12.62
CA LEU A 78 -4.89 8.27 13.40
C LEU A 78 -4.54 9.70 13.83
N ASN A 79 -3.25 10.00 14.00
CA ASN A 79 -2.80 11.27 14.58
C ASN A 79 -1.34 11.60 14.21
N THR A 80 -0.89 12.76 14.64
CA THR A 80 0.49 13.24 14.42
C THR A 80 1.56 12.41 15.12
N GLN A 81 1.18 11.57 16.10
CA GLN A 81 2.08 10.61 16.76
C GLN A 81 2.35 9.38 15.89
N GLY A 82 1.56 9.19 14.83
CA GLY A 82 1.67 8.06 13.94
C GLY A 82 1.03 6.79 14.48
N ASP A 83 0.10 6.93 15.43
CA ASP A 83 -0.67 5.80 15.95
C ASP A 83 -1.49 5.18 14.83
N ILE A 84 -1.62 3.85 14.86
CA ILE A 84 -2.37 3.06 13.89
C ILE A 84 -3.51 2.32 14.57
N ASP A 85 -4.56 2.03 13.84
CA ASP A 85 -5.88 1.63 14.35
C ASP A 85 -6.08 0.14 14.65
N LEU A 86 -5.06 -0.69 14.57
CA LEU A 86 -5.11 -2.09 14.96
C LEU A 86 -4.11 -2.33 16.10
N ASP A 87 -4.53 -3.07 17.14
CA ASP A 87 -3.68 -3.34 18.29
C ASP A 87 -2.46 -4.20 17.92
N GLU A 88 -1.38 -4.03 18.69
CA GLU A 88 -0.09 -4.69 18.46
C GLU A 88 -0.19 -6.21 18.41
N ASP A 89 -1.03 -6.81 19.25
CA ASP A 89 -1.26 -8.25 19.29
C ASP A 89 -1.80 -8.83 17.98
N TYR A 90 -2.47 -8.00 17.17
CA TYR A 90 -2.97 -8.41 15.85
C TYR A 90 -1.95 -8.15 14.75
N TRP A 91 -1.40 -6.93 14.67
CA TRP A 91 -0.51 -6.63 13.56
C TRP A 91 0.88 -7.28 13.65
N ARG A 92 1.30 -7.76 14.81
CA ARG A 92 2.53 -8.58 14.96
C ARG A 92 2.50 -9.89 14.18
N ILE A 93 1.33 -10.47 13.98
CA ILE A 93 1.18 -11.77 13.32
C ILE A 93 0.90 -11.68 11.83
N LEU A 94 0.79 -10.47 11.28
CA LEU A 94 0.56 -10.23 9.85
C LEU A 94 1.87 -10.37 9.06
N ASP A 95 1.75 -10.80 7.80
CA ASP A 95 2.91 -10.89 6.90
C ASP A 95 3.32 -9.52 6.35
N ILE A 96 2.35 -8.61 6.16
CA ILE A 96 2.56 -7.27 5.64
C ILE A 96 1.60 -6.27 6.30
N ARG A 97 2.10 -5.04 6.55
CA ARG A 97 1.32 -3.91 7.06
C ARG A 97 1.62 -2.70 6.21
N ILE A 98 0.58 -2.20 5.60
CA ILE A 98 0.59 -0.91 4.92
C ILE A 98 -0.18 0.09 5.77
N ALA A 99 0.13 1.37 5.71
CA ALA A 99 -0.53 2.40 6.50
C ALA A 99 -0.75 3.65 5.68
N GLY A 100 -1.91 4.27 5.83
CA GLY A 100 -2.24 5.50 5.09
C GLY A 100 -3.13 6.45 5.87
N ILE A 101 -3.28 7.66 5.33
CA ILE A 101 -4.24 8.64 5.83
C ILE A 101 -5.54 8.47 5.05
N HIS A 102 -6.61 8.14 5.77
CA HIS A 102 -7.96 8.09 5.24
C HIS A 102 -8.82 9.20 5.85
N SER A 103 -9.60 9.89 5.02
CA SER A 103 -10.42 11.03 5.46
C SER A 103 -11.45 10.70 6.55
N LEU A 104 -11.85 9.43 6.67
CA LEU A 104 -12.75 8.96 7.73
C LEU A 104 -12.06 8.80 9.08
N CYS A 105 -10.73 8.66 9.11
CA CYS A 105 -9.94 8.37 10.30
C CYS A 105 -9.05 9.54 10.72
N TRP A 106 -8.71 10.41 9.78
CA TRP A 106 -7.86 11.58 9.97
C TRP A 106 -8.69 12.86 9.86
N GLN A 107 -8.67 13.70 10.90
CA GLN A 107 -9.47 14.94 10.92
C GLN A 107 -8.85 16.11 10.12
N GLY A 108 -7.75 15.86 9.42
CA GLY A 108 -7.00 16.91 8.76
C GLY A 108 -5.97 17.57 9.68
N GLY A 109 -5.05 18.28 9.07
CA GLY A 109 -3.99 19.01 9.74
C GLY A 109 -3.27 19.92 8.74
N THR A 110 -2.32 20.72 9.22
CA THR A 110 -1.40 21.42 8.33
C THR A 110 -0.54 20.40 7.58
N LYS A 111 0.11 20.84 6.50
CA LYS A 111 1.07 20.01 5.76
C LYS A 111 2.12 19.41 6.69
N GLU A 112 2.62 20.20 7.64
CA GLU A 112 3.62 19.77 8.62
C GLU A 112 3.08 18.70 9.56
N GLU A 113 1.87 18.88 10.09
CA GLU A 113 1.22 17.93 10.98
C GLU A 113 0.92 16.61 10.28
N ASN A 114 0.37 16.67 9.06
CA ASN A 114 0.12 15.49 8.24
C ASN A 114 1.41 14.73 7.93
N THR A 115 2.45 15.46 7.50
CA THR A 115 3.76 14.88 7.20
C THR A 115 4.37 14.22 8.43
N GLN A 116 4.26 14.87 9.61
CA GLN A 116 4.80 14.33 10.86
C GLN A 116 4.08 13.02 11.26
N GLY A 117 2.76 12.95 11.12
CA GLY A 117 1.99 11.72 11.37
C GLY A 117 2.48 10.55 10.50
N VAL A 118 2.66 10.80 9.20
CA VAL A 118 3.18 9.78 8.26
C VAL A 118 4.62 9.38 8.64
N ILE A 119 5.51 10.34 8.96
CA ILE A 119 6.89 10.06 9.39
C ILE A 119 6.91 9.15 10.62
N ASN A 120 6.07 9.45 11.62
CA ASN A 120 6.02 8.67 12.85
C ASN A 120 5.50 7.25 12.59
N ALA A 121 4.51 7.09 11.70
CA ALA A 121 4.08 5.76 11.23
C ALA A 121 5.20 5.02 10.46
N MET A 122 5.97 5.69 9.61
CA MET A 122 7.13 5.11 8.92
C MET A 122 8.23 4.64 9.88
N ARG A 123 8.38 5.27 11.04
CA ARG A 123 9.33 4.87 12.09
C ARG A 123 8.86 3.68 12.91
N ASN A 124 7.58 3.33 12.85
CA ASN A 124 7.09 2.09 13.41
C ASN A 124 7.76 0.91 12.67
N PRO A 125 8.46 -0.01 13.38
CA PRO A 125 9.20 -1.09 12.72
C PRO A 125 8.31 -2.08 11.99
N PHE A 126 7.02 -2.07 12.27
CA PHE A 126 6.05 -2.97 11.62
C PHE A 126 5.42 -2.39 10.36
N VAL A 127 5.41 -1.08 10.16
CA VAL A 127 4.86 -0.45 8.94
C VAL A 127 5.89 -0.54 7.82
N GLN A 128 5.54 -1.20 6.74
CA GLN A 128 6.43 -1.52 5.62
C GLN A 128 6.18 -0.65 4.39
N ILE A 129 4.94 -0.17 4.22
CA ILE A 129 4.52 0.65 3.08
C ILE A 129 3.61 1.76 3.56
N ILE A 130 3.76 2.95 3.02
CA ILE A 130 2.76 4.02 3.14
C ILE A 130 1.87 3.95 1.90
N SER A 131 0.58 3.67 2.12
CA SER A 131 -0.42 3.59 1.05
C SER A 131 -0.81 4.97 0.55
N HIS A 132 -1.00 5.07 -0.74
CA HIS A 132 -1.51 6.22 -1.52
C HIS A 132 -1.15 7.63 -1.00
N PRO A 133 0.11 7.96 -0.62
CA PRO A 133 0.46 9.27 -0.08
C PRO A 133 0.19 10.42 -1.07
N GLY A 134 0.18 10.11 -2.38
CA GLY A 134 -0.09 11.06 -3.44
C GLY A 134 -1.55 11.29 -3.77
N ASP A 135 -2.51 10.67 -3.06
CA ASP A 135 -3.93 10.70 -3.44
C ASP A 135 -4.63 12.04 -3.17
N GLY A 136 -4.01 12.94 -2.41
CA GLY A 136 -4.55 14.27 -2.07
C GLY A 136 -5.53 14.27 -0.90
N THR A 137 -5.66 13.18 -0.15
CA THR A 137 -6.46 13.14 1.09
C THR A 137 -5.87 14.04 2.16
N ALA A 138 -4.54 14.15 2.23
CA ALA A 138 -3.81 15.06 3.08
C ALA A 138 -2.70 15.76 2.26
N GLU A 139 -2.43 17.04 2.56
CA GLU A 139 -1.27 17.72 2.01
C GLU A 139 -0.02 17.23 2.73
N LEU A 140 1.01 16.77 1.98
CA LEU A 140 2.22 16.15 2.49
C LEU A 140 3.49 16.78 1.89
N ASP A 141 4.58 16.76 2.62
CA ASP A 141 5.92 17.08 2.10
C ASP A 141 6.58 15.81 1.56
N PHE A 142 6.44 15.59 0.25
CA PHE A 142 6.94 14.37 -0.40
C PHE A 142 8.46 14.26 -0.37
N GLU A 143 9.19 15.39 -0.39
CA GLU A 143 10.65 15.34 -0.32
C GLU A 143 11.15 14.85 1.04
N VAL A 144 10.50 15.32 2.12
CA VAL A 144 10.80 14.84 3.47
C VAL A 144 10.41 13.36 3.60
N LEU A 145 9.23 12.96 3.13
CA LEU A 145 8.80 11.55 3.17
C LEU A 145 9.74 10.64 2.39
N MET A 146 10.22 11.07 1.22
CA MET A 146 11.16 10.27 0.43
C MET A 146 12.49 10.04 1.13
N LYS A 147 13.01 11.05 1.82
CA LYS A 147 14.24 10.91 2.63
C LYS A 147 14.03 9.92 3.79
N VAL A 148 12.91 10.04 4.50
CA VAL A 148 12.55 9.12 5.60
C VAL A 148 12.30 7.71 5.08
N SER A 149 11.69 7.55 3.90
CA SER A 149 11.49 6.26 3.24
C SER A 149 12.84 5.52 3.05
N LYS A 150 13.84 6.24 2.55
CA LYS A 150 15.19 5.68 2.37
C LYS A 150 15.85 5.30 3.71
N GLU A 151 15.66 6.10 4.75
CA GLU A 151 16.23 5.86 6.09
C GLU A 151 15.59 4.67 6.80
N THR A 152 14.25 4.57 6.71
CA THR A 152 13.46 3.59 7.46
C THR A 152 13.18 2.31 6.70
N HIS A 153 13.54 2.23 5.42
CA HIS A 153 13.12 1.14 4.53
C HIS A 153 11.60 0.94 4.49
N THR A 154 10.83 2.04 4.57
CA THR A 154 9.38 2.03 4.38
C THR A 154 9.07 2.52 2.97
N LEU A 155 8.46 1.68 2.14
CA LEU A 155 8.14 2.04 0.75
C LEU A 155 7.05 3.11 0.69
N LEU A 156 7.13 4.00 -0.29
CA LEU A 156 6.02 4.87 -0.67
C LEU A 156 5.30 4.26 -1.88
N GLU A 157 3.99 4.21 -1.80
CA GLU A 157 3.15 3.65 -2.85
C GLU A 157 2.83 4.69 -3.92
N ILE A 158 2.89 4.25 -5.18
CA ILE A 158 2.26 4.93 -6.34
C ILE A 158 0.97 4.17 -6.62
N ASN A 159 -0.16 4.75 -6.23
CA ASN A 159 -1.44 4.07 -6.18
C ASN A 159 -2.27 4.30 -7.45
N ASN A 160 -2.65 3.20 -8.13
CA ASN A 160 -3.40 3.25 -9.37
C ASN A 160 -4.85 3.69 -9.17
N HIS A 161 -5.51 3.20 -8.10
CA HIS A 161 -6.92 3.48 -7.84
C HIS A 161 -7.17 4.95 -7.52
N SER A 162 -6.22 5.61 -6.85
CA SER A 162 -6.29 7.05 -6.54
C SER A 162 -6.41 7.92 -7.80
N MET A 163 -5.94 7.43 -8.93
CA MET A 163 -5.97 8.12 -10.21
C MET A 163 -7.13 7.71 -11.11
N ALA A 164 -7.96 6.76 -10.67
CA ALA A 164 -9.14 6.36 -11.43
C ALA A 164 -10.08 7.54 -11.65
N PRO A 165 -10.61 7.76 -12.87
CA PRO A 165 -11.47 8.92 -13.19
C PRO A 165 -12.66 9.09 -12.25
N ILE A 166 -13.22 7.98 -11.77
CA ILE A 166 -14.35 8.00 -10.81
C ILE A 166 -14.01 8.63 -9.45
N ARG A 167 -12.73 8.68 -9.09
CA ARG A 167 -12.29 9.28 -7.81
C ARG A 167 -12.31 10.81 -7.85
N HIS A 168 -12.33 11.42 -9.03
CA HIS A 168 -12.30 12.88 -9.24
C HIS A 168 -11.17 13.62 -8.50
N LYS A 169 -10.08 12.92 -8.16
CA LYS A 169 -8.92 13.46 -7.42
C LYS A 169 -7.94 14.14 -8.39
N THR A 170 -8.18 15.42 -8.70
CA THR A 170 -7.38 16.19 -9.67
C THR A 170 -5.92 16.38 -9.27
N VAL A 171 -5.61 16.31 -7.97
CA VAL A 171 -4.24 16.46 -7.44
C VAL A 171 -3.46 15.16 -7.42
N ALA A 172 -4.11 14.01 -7.61
CA ALA A 172 -3.43 12.71 -7.53
C ALA A 172 -2.34 12.54 -8.61
N ALA A 173 -2.62 12.96 -9.83
CA ALA A 173 -1.64 12.86 -10.92
C ALA A 173 -0.38 13.72 -10.71
N PRO A 174 -0.46 15.04 -10.41
CA PRO A 174 0.74 15.81 -10.11
C PRO A 174 1.49 15.31 -8.88
N ASN A 175 0.82 14.90 -7.81
CA ASN A 175 1.45 14.38 -6.61
C ASN A 175 2.23 13.08 -6.87
N ASN A 176 1.62 12.13 -7.58
CA ASN A 176 2.30 10.87 -7.92
C ASN A 176 3.46 11.09 -8.90
N LEU A 177 3.38 12.08 -9.81
CA LEU A 177 4.51 12.45 -10.65
C LEU A 177 5.67 13.02 -9.81
N GLU A 178 5.38 13.92 -8.86
CA GLU A 178 6.39 14.45 -7.93
C GLU A 178 7.04 13.34 -7.10
N LEU A 179 6.25 12.39 -6.59
CA LEU A 179 6.78 11.21 -5.87
C LEU A 179 7.73 10.39 -6.74
N LEU A 180 7.40 10.13 -8.00
CA LEU A 180 8.27 9.42 -8.95
C LEU A 180 9.56 10.20 -9.22
N GLU A 181 9.48 11.51 -9.46
CA GLU A 181 10.66 12.36 -9.70
C GLU A 181 11.58 12.40 -8.48
N LEU A 182 11.02 12.50 -7.27
CA LEU A 182 11.79 12.45 -6.04
C LEU A 182 12.39 11.06 -5.79
N ALA A 183 11.67 9.99 -6.04
CA ALA A 183 12.18 8.63 -5.92
C ALA A 183 13.37 8.38 -6.86
N LYS A 184 13.27 8.86 -8.11
CA LYS A 184 14.37 8.84 -9.07
C LYS A 184 15.57 9.68 -8.59
N LYS A 185 15.34 10.91 -8.11
CA LYS A 185 16.36 11.82 -7.58
C LYS A 185 17.14 11.21 -6.41
N TYR A 186 16.45 10.53 -5.51
CA TYR A 186 17.03 9.94 -4.29
C TYR A 186 17.42 8.47 -4.46
N GLU A 187 17.22 7.88 -5.64
CA GLU A 187 17.45 6.46 -5.91
C GLU A 187 16.78 5.56 -4.87
N THR A 188 15.51 5.88 -4.55
CA THR A 188 14.71 5.18 -3.56
C THR A 188 13.66 4.34 -4.27
N PRO A 189 13.55 3.03 -3.97
CA PRO A 189 12.56 2.19 -4.62
C PRO A 189 11.14 2.58 -4.20
N VAL A 190 10.19 2.34 -5.11
CA VAL A 190 8.75 2.50 -4.89
C VAL A 190 8.02 1.19 -5.11
N ILE A 191 6.78 1.15 -4.66
CA ILE A 191 5.84 0.06 -4.92
C ILE A 191 4.61 0.60 -5.64
N PHE A 192 4.13 -0.10 -6.66
CA PHE A 192 2.84 0.19 -7.28
C PHE A 192 1.75 -0.60 -6.56
N GLY A 193 0.65 0.04 -6.21
CA GLY A 193 -0.53 -0.59 -5.66
C GLY A 193 -1.72 -0.47 -6.62
N SER A 194 -2.39 -1.59 -6.87
CA SER A 194 -3.65 -1.55 -7.62
C SER A 194 -4.78 -1.01 -6.76
N ASP A 195 -4.73 -1.27 -5.46
CA ASP A 195 -5.81 -1.01 -4.50
C ASP A 195 -7.13 -1.65 -4.99
N ALA A 196 -6.98 -2.92 -5.40
CA ALA A 196 -8.02 -3.68 -6.07
C ALA A 196 -9.13 -4.04 -5.09
N HIS A 197 -10.35 -3.58 -5.39
CA HIS A 197 -11.59 -3.92 -4.65
C HIS A 197 -12.44 -4.96 -5.40
N PHE A 198 -11.97 -5.40 -6.56
CA PHE A 198 -12.55 -6.48 -7.36
C PHE A 198 -11.45 -7.22 -8.11
N SER A 199 -11.60 -8.52 -8.30
CA SER A 199 -10.54 -9.40 -8.84
C SER A 199 -9.96 -8.97 -10.19
N THR A 200 -10.76 -8.34 -11.05
CA THR A 200 -10.27 -7.85 -12.36
C THR A 200 -9.30 -6.69 -12.25
N MET A 201 -9.30 -5.97 -11.12
CA MET A 201 -8.44 -4.79 -10.88
C MET A 201 -7.02 -5.17 -10.41
N ILE A 202 -6.78 -6.42 -9.99
CA ILE A 202 -5.46 -6.87 -9.53
C ILE A 202 -4.40 -6.56 -10.58
N ALA A 203 -3.28 -5.97 -10.14
CA ALA A 203 -2.15 -5.57 -10.98
C ALA A 203 -2.58 -4.76 -12.23
N ASP A 204 -3.67 -4.01 -12.13
CA ASP A 204 -4.01 -2.97 -13.10
C ASP A 204 -3.31 -1.67 -12.68
N TYR A 205 -2.38 -1.24 -13.51
CA TYR A 205 -1.61 -0.01 -13.30
C TYR A 205 -1.80 0.99 -14.44
N SER A 206 -2.87 0.82 -15.21
CA SER A 206 -3.15 1.61 -16.43
C SER A 206 -3.22 3.12 -16.18
N ASN A 207 -3.67 3.54 -15.00
CA ASN A 207 -3.77 4.97 -14.67
C ASN A 207 -2.42 5.60 -14.30
N ILE A 208 -1.48 4.84 -13.70
CA ILE A 208 -0.17 5.37 -13.30
C ILE A 208 0.89 5.26 -14.39
N MET A 209 0.76 4.31 -15.33
CA MET A 209 1.78 4.09 -16.37
C MET A 209 2.14 5.34 -17.18
N PRO A 210 1.19 6.21 -17.57
CA PRO A 210 1.54 7.47 -18.25
C PRO A 210 2.44 8.40 -17.43
N LEU A 211 2.36 8.36 -16.08
CA LEU A 211 3.24 9.13 -15.22
C LEU A 211 4.62 8.49 -15.10
N VAL A 212 4.68 7.16 -15.02
CA VAL A 212 5.93 6.39 -15.01
C VAL A 212 6.73 6.67 -16.29
N GLU A 213 6.07 6.66 -17.45
CA GLU A 213 6.67 7.02 -18.73
C GLU A 213 7.14 8.49 -18.75
N LYS A 214 6.28 9.42 -18.30
CA LYS A 214 6.60 10.85 -18.26
C LYS A 214 7.78 11.17 -17.36
N ALA A 215 7.91 10.49 -16.21
CA ALA A 215 9.03 10.63 -15.29
C ALA A 215 10.31 9.94 -15.81
N GLU A 216 10.20 9.14 -16.88
CA GLU A 216 11.27 8.24 -17.32
C GLU A 216 11.80 7.44 -16.12
N PHE A 217 10.85 6.85 -15.36
CA PHE A 217 11.17 6.21 -14.08
C PHE A 217 11.86 4.87 -14.31
N PRO A 218 13.01 4.61 -13.66
CA PRO A 218 13.79 3.42 -13.92
C PRO A 218 13.13 2.15 -13.35
N ASP A 219 13.03 1.12 -14.18
CA ASP A 219 12.40 -0.16 -13.82
C ASP A 219 13.07 -0.84 -12.61
N GLU A 220 14.38 -0.62 -12.39
CA GLU A 220 15.13 -1.17 -11.26
C GLU A 220 14.71 -0.59 -9.89
N LEU A 221 13.99 0.52 -9.88
CA LEU A 221 13.41 1.12 -8.67
C LEU A 221 11.94 0.70 -8.44
N VAL A 222 11.34 -0.07 -9.34
CA VAL A 222 9.99 -0.60 -9.19
C VAL A 222 10.04 -2.00 -8.60
N LEU A 223 9.67 -2.16 -7.33
CA LEU A 223 9.78 -3.47 -6.66
C LEU A 223 8.75 -4.47 -7.13
N ASN A 224 7.67 -4.05 -7.79
CA ASN A 224 6.68 -4.96 -8.40
C ASN A 224 7.27 -5.89 -9.46
N TYR A 225 8.40 -5.54 -10.04
CA TYR A 225 9.10 -6.33 -11.06
C TYR A 225 10.13 -7.32 -10.49
N GLN A 226 10.42 -7.22 -9.16
CA GLN A 226 11.55 -7.88 -8.50
C GLN A 226 11.14 -8.48 -7.16
N PRO A 227 10.39 -9.62 -7.12
CA PRO A 227 9.86 -10.21 -5.88
C PRO A 227 10.93 -10.49 -4.82
N GLU A 228 12.10 -11.00 -5.22
CA GLU A 228 13.18 -11.28 -4.28
C GLU A 228 13.73 -10.00 -3.64
N LYS A 229 13.91 -8.94 -4.44
CA LYS A 229 14.37 -7.64 -3.95
C LYS A 229 13.31 -6.99 -3.06
N PHE A 230 12.02 -7.13 -3.41
CA PHE A 230 10.92 -6.68 -2.55
C PHE A 230 10.98 -7.35 -1.18
N MET A 231 11.06 -8.68 -1.14
CA MET A 231 11.14 -9.42 0.12
C MET A 231 12.38 -9.07 0.96
N ALA A 232 13.51 -8.81 0.31
CA ALA A 232 14.75 -8.39 0.98
C ALA A 232 14.69 -6.93 1.48
N TYR A 233 13.89 -6.08 0.85
CA TYR A 233 13.75 -4.67 1.22
C TYR A 233 12.83 -4.48 2.44
N LEU A 234 11.86 -5.37 2.64
CA LEU A 234 10.94 -5.26 3.77
C LEU A 234 11.69 -5.30 5.10
N LYS A 235 11.28 -4.43 6.02
CA LYS A 235 11.79 -4.46 7.39
C LYS A 235 11.61 -5.85 7.98
N PRO A 236 12.64 -6.42 8.65
CA PRO A 236 12.44 -7.64 9.42
C PRO A 236 11.40 -7.34 10.51
N THR A 237 10.43 -8.25 10.66
CA THR A 237 9.49 -8.17 11.79
C THR A 237 10.25 -8.44 13.08
N PRO A 238 10.21 -7.54 14.09
CA PRO A 238 10.90 -7.71 15.36
C PRO A 238 10.45 -8.94 16.12
#